data_cdad1ec18478d75181379303cc86b8b0
#
_entry.id   cdad1ec18478d75181379303cc86b8b0
#
_cell.length_a   1.000
_cell.length_b   1.000
_cell.length_c   1.000
_cell.angle_alpha   90.00
_cell.angle_beta   90.00
_cell.angle_gamma   90.00
#
_symmetry.space_group_name_H-M   'P 1'
#
loop_
_entity.id
_entity.type
_entity.pdbx_description
1 polymer ?
#
loop_
_entity_poly.entity_id
_entity_poly.type
_entity_poly.pdbx_seq_one_letter_code
_entity_poly.pdbx_strand_id
1 'polypeptide(L)'
;MTSNKLKFSYFQLTFGQEEAYLHPEKTYQRLKKYGYDAIEITPPKGRYGLGVKLEDYLETHRQLKSDFGLEVSCINECWGEEWDPFSPDYKTLTESKTADLAVSETKSSVDFAAEVGAPLVTVAVAIHEDIGKDRVKECTEVAVDALQRMADYAKSKNVNLVLEATNHLEMGKFINTVFNHKRLIKYTRRDNIGIQLDWFHANFEELNPYEAVMDAHPLLWHMHFRDSNSLTPGYGNVDFKAVLRAVKKIGYNGYCTIESAPMIPDSDTAARVGIEYLRILESIVDYQLSPEFPNGYALKM
;
A
#
# COMPACT_ATOMS: atom_id res chain seq x y z
N MET A 1 3.72 28.27 4.48
CA MET A 1 3.59 27.16 3.53
C MET A 1 2.15 26.71 3.61
N THR A 2 1.39 26.78 2.51
CA THR A 2 0.04 26.22 2.48
C THR A 2 0.16 24.72 2.69
N SER A 3 -0.42 24.20 3.78
CA SER A 3 -0.43 22.76 4.06
C SER A 3 -1.15 22.05 2.90
N ASN A 4 -0.44 21.20 2.18
CA ASN A 4 -1.09 20.36 1.18
C ASN A 4 -2.03 19.39 1.89
N LYS A 5 -3.31 19.40 1.51
CA LYS A 5 -4.30 18.44 1.98
C LYS A 5 -3.84 17.03 1.56
N LEU A 6 -3.82 16.10 2.50
CA LEU A 6 -3.49 14.71 2.20
C LEU A 6 -4.58 14.05 1.36
N LYS A 7 -4.18 13.17 0.47
CA LYS A 7 -5.08 12.38 -0.36
C LYS A 7 -5.31 11.03 0.30
N PHE A 8 -6.57 10.71 0.59
CA PHE A 8 -6.94 9.44 1.19
C PHE A 8 -7.56 8.51 0.16
N SER A 9 -7.10 7.28 0.17
CA SER A 9 -7.61 6.17 -0.61
C SER A 9 -8.16 5.07 0.32
N TYR A 10 -8.85 4.11 -0.24
CA TYR A 10 -9.38 2.96 0.49
C TYR A 10 -9.15 1.68 -0.29
N PHE A 11 -8.68 0.65 0.40
CA PHE A 11 -8.43 -0.65 -0.21
C PHE A 11 -9.75 -1.41 -0.38
N GLN A 12 -10.11 -1.71 -1.63
CA GLN A 12 -11.44 -2.23 -1.95
C GLN A 12 -11.77 -3.56 -1.27
N LEU A 13 -10.78 -4.45 -1.11
CA LEU A 13 -11.04 -5.76 -0.50
C LEU A 13 -11.45 -5.69 0.97
N THR A 14 -11.25 -4.55 1.62
CA THR A 14 -11.81 -4.27 2.94
C THR A 14 -13.35 -4.33 2.95
N PHE A 15 -14.03 -4.16 1.82
CA PHE A 15 -15.47 -4.37 1.70
C PHE A 15 -15.87 -5.84 1.47
N GLY A 16 -14.87 -6.72 1.32
CA GLY A 16 -15.05 -8.13 1.02
C GLY A 16 -15.00 -8.43 -0.48
N GLN A 17 -14.64 -9.66 -0.82
CA GLN A 17 -14.45 -10.10 -2.22
C GLN A 17 -15.72 -9.96 -3.06
N GLU A 18 -16.89 -10.32 -2.50
CA GLU A 18 -18.13 -10.27 -3.24
C GLU A 18 -18.45 -8.83 -3.70
N GLU A 19 -18.35 -7.86 -2.79
CA GLU A 19 -18.57 -6.46 -3.16
C GLU A 19 -17.47 -5.96 -4.10
N ALA A 20 -16.21 -6.23 -3.78
CA ALA A 20 -15.08 -5.76 -4.57
C ALA A 20 -15.11 -6.24 -6.03
N TYR A 21 -15.51 -7.47 -6.27
CA TYR A 21 -15.48 -8.07 -7.61
C TYR A 21 -16.82 -8.11 -8.34
N LEU A 22 -17.92 -8.30 -7.62
CA LEU A 22 -19.25 -8.43 -8.24
C LEU A 22 -20.08 -7.15 -8.18
N HIS A 23 -19.77 -6.26 -7.24
CA HIS A 23 -20.55 -5.03 -7.00
C HIS A 23 -19.66 -3.80 -6.74
N PRO A 24 -18.60 -3.55 -7.54
CA PRO A 24 -17.67 -2.47 -7.29
C PRO A 24 -18.31 -1.08 -7.27
N GLU A 25 -19.47 -0.91 -7.93
CA GLU A 25 -20.24 0.33 -7.92
C GLU A 25 -20.66 0.74 -6.50
N LYS A 26 -20.93 -0.22 -5.61
CA LYS A 26 -21.27 0.06 -4.20
C LYS A 26 -20.07 0.63 -3.46
N THR A 27 -18.88 0.07 -3.69
CA THR A 27 -17.63 0.59 -3.14
C THR A 27 -17.42 2.04 -3.57
N TYR A 28 -17.50 2.34 -4.86
CA TYR A 28 -17.31 3.72 -5.36
C TYR A 28 -18.34 4.70 -4.78
N GLN A 29 -19.61 4.30 -4.67
CA GLN A 29 -20.67 5.12 -4.06
C GLN A 29 -20.35 5.48 -2.60
N ARG A 30 -19.91 4.49 -1.81
CA ARG A 30 -19.53 4.69 -0.40
C ARG A 30 -18.31 5.59 -0.28
N LEU A 31 -17.24 5.32 -1.02
CA LEU A 31 -16.01 6.11 -0.96
C LEU A 31 -16.27 7.57 -1.34
N LYS A 32 -17.06 7.80 -2.40
CA LYS A 32 -17.47 9.15 -2.78
C LYS A 32 -18.28 9.85 -1.69
N LYS A 33 -19.25 9.14 -1.10
CA LYS A 33 -20.10 9.66 -0.01
C LYS A 33 -19.26 10.05 1.21
N TYR A 34 -18.22 9.28 1.55
CA TYR A 34 -17.36 9.55 2.73
C TYR A 34 -16.24 10.53 2.46
N GLY A 35 -16.04 10.95 1.22
CA GLY A 35 -15.06 11.96 0.86
C GLY A 35 -13.63 11.45 0.69
N TYR A 36 -13.49 10.20 0.25
CA TYR A 36 -12.23 9.67 -0.24
C TYR A 36 -11.83 10.31 -1.57
N ASP A 37 -10.54 10.37 -1.82
CA ASP A 37 -9.97 10.94 -3.04
C ASP A 37 -9.71 9.85 -4.10
N ALA A 38 -9.52 8.58 -3.65
CA ALA A 38 -9.15 7.46 -4.52
C ALA A 38 -9.59 6.10 -3.96
N ILE A 39 -9.41 5.08 -4.78
CA ILE A 39 -9.57 3.66 -4.45
C ILE A 39 -8.27 2.92 -4.77
N GLU A 40 -7.92 1.91 -3.99
CA GLU A 40 -6.89 0.94 -4.30
C GLU A 40 -7.53 -0.38 -4.71
N ILE A 41 -7.03 -0.99 -5.77
CA ILE A 41 -7.69 -2.11 -6.46
C ILE A 41 -6.76 -3.32 -6.50
N THR A 42 -7.31 -4.51 -6.24
CA THR A 42 -6.69 -5.79 -6.57
C THR A 42 -7.40 -6.39 -7.80
N PRO A 43 -6.70 -6.63 -8.90
CA PRO A 43 -7.29 -7.28 -10.07
C PRO A 43 -7.78 -8.70 -9.75
N PRO A 44 -8.88 -9.16 -10.37
CA PRO A 44 -9.41 -10.49 -10.13
C PRO A 44 -8.44 -11.56 -10.67
N LYS A 45 -8.17 -12.61 -9.86
CA LYS A 45 -7.36 -13.75 -10.23
C LYS A 45 -7.99 -15.05 -9.73
N GLY A 46 -8.06 -16.06 -10.61
CA GLY A 46 -8.51 -17.39 -10.25
C GLY A 46 -9.80 -17.43 -9.45
N ARG A 47 -9.85 -18.28 -8.43
CA ARG A 47 -11.00 -18.39 -7.52
C ARG A 47 -11.19 -17.16 -6.65
N TYR A 48 -10.08 -16.50 -6.28
CA TYR A 48 -10.13 -15.30 -5.46
C TYR A 48 -10.90 -14.17 -6.14
N GLY A 49 -10.77 -14.05 -7.46
CA GLY A 49 -11.51 -13.09 -8.28
C GLY A 49 -12.95 -13.47 -8.60
N LEU A 50 -13.50 -14.53 -7.99
CA LEU A 50 -14.89 -14.99 -8.15
C LEU A 50 -15.30 -15.25 -9.62
N GLY A 51 -14.34 -15.57 -10.49
CA GLY A 51 -14.58 -15.83 -11.92
C GLY A 51 -14.83 -14.58 -12.76
N VAL A 52 -14.63 -13.39 -12.21
CA VAL A 52 -14.71 -12.14 -12.97
C VAL A 52 -13.57 -12.07 -13.97
N LYS A 53 -13.87 -11.72 -15.21
CA LYS A 53 -12.86 -11.55 -16.26
C LYS A 53 -12.14 -10.21 -16.09
N LEU A 54 -10.83 -10.24 -16.30
CA LEU A 54 -9.99 -9.05 -16.13
C LEU A 54 -10.41 -7.90 -17.04
N GLU A 55 -10.80 -8.20 -18.29
CA GLU A 55 -11.21 -7.18 -19.27
C GLU A 55 -12.53 -6.49 -18.85
N ASP A 56 -13.52 -7.27 -18.39
CA ASP A 56 -14.80 -6.74 -17.94
C ASP A 56 -14.62 -5.88 -16.67
N TYR A 57 -13.72 -6.32 -15.79
CA TYR A 57 -13.38 -5.63 -14.55
C TYR A 57 -12.65 -4.31 -14.83
N LEU A 58 -11.72 -4.29 -15.77
CA LEU A 58 -11.02 -3.10 -16.21
C LEU A 58 -12.00 -2.05 -16.75
N GLU A 59 -12.89 -2.45 -17.65
CA GLU A 59 -13.87 -1.53 -18.24
C GLU A 59 -14.82 -0.97 -17.18
N THR A 60 -15.28 -1.82 -16.26
CA THR A 60 -16.08 -1.40 -15.11
C THR A 60 -15.38 -0.33 -14.28
N HIS A 61 -14.11 -0.54 -13.92
CA HIS A 61 -13.37 0.44 -13.12
C HIS A 61 -13.05 1.73 -13.86
N ARG A 62 -12.82 1.69 -15.17
CA ARG A 62 -12.69 2.89 -16.01
C ARG A 62 -13.97 3.74 -15.97
N GLN A 63 -15.13 3.09 -16.13
CA GLN A 63 -16.43 3.77 -16.09
C GLN A 63 -16.69 4.35 -14.70
N LEU A 64 -16.54 3.53 -13.64
CA LEU A 64 -16.80 3.98 -12.27
C LEU A 64 -15.87 5.11 -11.82
N LYS A 65 -14.58 5.05 -12.20
CA LYS A 65 -13.63 6.14 -11.98
C LYS A 65 -14.15 7.45 -12.57
N SER A 66 -14.64 7.41 -13.80
CA SER A 66 -15.19 8.58 -14.49
C SER A 66 -16.48 9.09 -13.82
N ASP A 67 -17.41 8.18 -13.52
CA ASP A 67 -18.73 8.52 -12.99
C ASP A 67 -18.66 9.14 -11.59
N PHE A 68 -17.78 8.62 -10.75
CA PHE A 68 -17.64 9.07 -9.36
C PHE A 68 -16.51 10.10 -9.16
N GLY A 69 -15.65 10.30 -10.15
CA GLY A 69 -14.49 11.20 -10.01
C GLY A 69 -13.54 10.78 -8.88
N LEU A 70 -13.32 9.47 -8.72
CA LEU A 70 -12.34 8.89 -7.81
C LEU A 70 -11.15 8.40 -8.62
N GLU A 71 -9.93 8.73 -8.17
CA GLU A 71 -8.72 8.20 -8.80
C GLU A 71 -8.46 6.75 -8.38
N VAL A 72 -7.62 6.03 -9.13
CA VAL A 72 -7.05 4.76 -8.67
C VAL A 72 -5.65 5.03 -8.13
N SER A 73 -5.45 4.82 -6.84
CA SER A 73 -4.21 5.19 -6.14
C SER A 73 -3.07 4.22 -6.42
N CYS A 74 -3.38 2.94 -6.41
CA CYS A 74 -2.44 1.84 -6.56
C CYS A 74 -3.17 0.58 -7.01
N ILE A 75 -2.46 -0.31 -7.69
CA ILE A 75 -2.89 -1.69 -7.91
C ILE A 75 -2.15 -2.57 -6.92
N ASN A 76 -2.88 -3.22 -6.03
CA ASN A 76 -2.32 -4.14 -5.06
C ASN A 76 -2.16 -5.51 -5.73
N GLU A 77 -0.90 -5.93 -5.91
CA GLU A 77 -0.57 -7.20 -6.55
C GLU A 77 -0.62 -8.33 -5.52
N CYS A 78 -1.54 -9.26 -5.72
CA CYS A 78 -1.60 -10.52 -4.98
C CYS A 78 -1.17 -11.65 -5.91
N TRP A 79 -0.07 -12.32 -5.59
CA TRP A 79 0.43 -13.44 -6.38
C TRP A 79 -0.24 -14.75 -5.95
N GLY A 80 -0.86 -15.42 -6.91
CA GLY A 80 -1.52 -16.71 -6.70
C GLY A 80 -3.01 -16.66 -6.98
N GLU A 81 -3.59 -17.83 -7.31
CA GLU A 81 -5.01 -17.96 -7.60
C GLU A 81 -5.89 -17.92 -6.34
N GLU A 82 -5.30 -18.32 -5.22
CA GLU A 82 -5.89 -18.21 -3.90
C GLU A 82 -4.94 -17.35 -3.08
N TRP A 83 -5.44 -16.23 -2.58
CA TRP A 83 -4.65 -15.38 -1.71
C TRP A 83 -4.50 -16.03 -0.33
N ASP A 84 -3.80 -17.13 -0.33
CA ASP A 84 -3.38 -17.85 0.87
C ASP A 84 -1.85 -17.86 0.88
N PRO A 85 -1.23 -16.99 1.70
CA PRO A 85 0.22 -16.94 1.83
C PRO A 85 0.83 -18.24 2.35
N PHE A 86 0.03 -19.12 2.93
CA PHE A 86 0.46 -20.46 3.37
C PHE A 86 0.25 -21.53 2.32
N SER A 87 -0.35 -21.18 1.17
CA SER A 87 -0.51 -22.10 0.06
C SER A 87 0.86 -22.47 -0.53
N PRO A 88 1.10 -23.76 -0.86
CA PRO A 88 2.31 -24.16 -1.58
C PRO A 88 2.41 -23.52 -2.98
N ASP A 89 1.31 -23.02 -3.51
CA ASP A 89 1.26 -22.33 -4.80
C ASP A 89 1.53 -20.81 -4.67
N TYR A 90 1.72 -20.31 -3.46
CA TYR A 90 2.05 -18.91 -3.23
C TYR A 90 3.41 -18.58 -3.86
N LYS A 91 3.43 -17.57 -4.72
CA LYS A 91 4.63 -17.19 -5.45
C LYS A 91 5.47 -16.23 -4.64
N THR A 92 6.77 -16.50 -4.56
CA THR A 92 7.73 -15.64 -3.86
C THR A 92 8.78 -15.12 -4.81
N LEU A 93 9.45 -14.04 -4.44
CA LEU A 93 10.58 -13.49 -5.20
C LEU A 93 11.93 -14.13 -4.83
N THR A 94 11.96 -15.12 -3.98
CA THR A 94 13.20 -15.70 -3.44
C THR A 94 13.64 -17.00 -4.10
N GLU A 95 12.80 -17.59 -4.94
CA GLU A 95 13.09 -18.79 -5.70
C GLU A 95 12.83 -18.55 -7.18
N SER A 96 13.77 -18.91 -8.06
CA SER A 96 13.71 -18.60 -9.49
C SER A 96 12.41 -19.03 -10.18
N LYS A 97 11.91 -20.23 -9.85
CA LYS A 97 10.67 -20.75 -10.45
C LYS A 97 9.45 -19.88 -10.08
N THR A 98 9.30 -19.57 -8.79
CA THR A 98 8.17 -18.76 -8.31
C THR A 98 8.35 -17.28 -8.66
N ALA A 99 9.58 -16.78 -8.70
CA ALA A 99 9.89 -15.43 -9.15
C ALA A 99 9.49 -15.20 -10.61
N ASP A 100 9.70 -16.16 -11.50
CA ASP A 100 9.27 -16.05 -12.91
C ASP A 100 7.75 -15.91 -13.04
N LEU A 101 7.00 -16.68 -12.25
CA LEU A 101 5.53 -16.58 -12.21
C LEU A 101 5.09 -15.22 -11.65
N ALA A 102 5.70 -14.77 -10.55
CA ALA A 102 5.42 -13.46 -9.95
C ALA A 102 5.70 -12.32 -10.94
N VAL A 103 6.81 -12.38 -11.70
CA VAL A 103 7.11 -11.41 -12.76
C VAL A 103 6.02 -11.38 -13.82
N SER A 104 5.54 -12.54 -14.25
CA SER A 104 4.47 -12.62 -15.26
C SER A 104 3.16 -12.00 -14.77
N GLU A 105 2.78 -12.29 -13.53
CA GLU A 105 1.55 -11.73 -12.94
C GLU A 105 1.67 -10.24 -12.69
N THR A 106 2.80 -9.79 -12.16
CA THR A 106 3.04 -8.35 -11.97
C THR A 106 2.97 -7.57 -13.30
N LYS A 107 3.44 -8.14 -14.40
CA LYS A 107 3.28 -7.51 -15.73
C LYS A 107 1.82 -7.34 -16.11
N SER A 108 0.97 -8.32 -15.83
CA SER A 108 -0.48 -8.22 -16.05
C SER A 108 -1.10 -7.09 -15.20
N SER A 109 -0.68 -6.99 -13.93
CA SER A 109 -1.14 -5.89 -13.05
C SER A 109 -0.60 -4.52 -13.49
N VAL A 110 0.60 -4.47 -14.06
CA VAL A 110 1.14 -3.24 -14.67
C VAL A 110 0.33 -2.83 -15.91
N ASP A 111 -0.07 -3.76 -16.76
CA ASP A 111 -0.94 -3.47 -17.90
C ASP A 111 -2.29 -2.94 -17.42
N PHE A 112 -2.89 -3.59 -16.42
CA PHE A 112 -4.14 -3.12 -15.81
C PHE A 112 -3.97 -1.72 -15.20
N ALA A 113 -2.89 -1.46 -14.47
CA ALA A 113 -2.58 -0.16 -13.89
C ALA A 113 -2.50 0.95 -14.95
N ALA A 114 -1.76 0.70 -16.03
CA ALA A 114 -1.62 1.64 -17.14
C ALA A 114 -2.97 1.96 -17.78
N GLU A 115 -3.80 0.95 -17.97
CA GLU A 115 -5.10 1.08 -18.62
C GLU A 115 -6.15 1.77 -17.74
N VAL A 116 -6.15 1.56 -16.43
CA VAL A 116 -7.07 2.24 -15.49
C VAL A 116 -6.54 3.59 -15.03
N GLY A 117 -5.27 3.90 -15.35
CA GLY A 117 -4.59 5.13 -14.96
C GLY A 117 -4.13 5.16 -13.50
N ALA A 118 -3.75 4.00 -12.95
CA ALA A 118 -3.09 3.92 -11.65
C ALA A 118 -1.58 4.16 -11.79
N PRO A 119 -0.96 5.01 -10.95
CA PRO A 119 0.46 5.32 -11.08
C PRO A 119 1.40 4.26 -10.50
N LEU A 120 0.87 3.36 -9.65
CA LEU A 120 1.65 2.44 -8.83
C LEU A 120 1.10 1.02 -8.88
N VAL A 121 2.01 0.06 -8.77
CA VAL A 121 1.70 -1.35 -8.47
C VAL A 121 2.48 -1.75 -7.22
N THR A 122 1.79 -2.28 -6.21
CA THR A 122 2.42 -2.82 -5.00
C THR A 122 2.98 -4.22 -5.28
N VAL A 123 4.19 -4.45 -4.78
CA VAL A 123 4.87 -5.74 -4.84
C VAL A 123 5.36 -6.08 -3.43
N ALA A 124 4.90 -7.19 -2.87
CA ALA A 124 5.43 -7.69 -1.61
C ALA A 124 6.67 -8.57 -1.86
N VAL A 125 7.73 -8.36 -1.08
CA VAL A 125 8.88 -9.28 -1.06
C VAL A 125 8.68 -10.24 0.09
N ALA A 126 7.68 -11.08 -0.06
CA ALA A 126 7.21 -11.97 0.98
C ALA A 126 7.97 -13.31 0.97
N ILE A 127 8.22 -13.83 2.15
CA ILE A 127 8.66 -15.20 2.39
C ILE A 127 8.16 -15.67 3.75
N HIS A 128 7.58 -16.87 3.79
CA HIS A 128 7.03 -17.47 5.02
C HIS A 128 8.07 -18.26 5.81
N GLU A 129 9.07 -18.79 5.12
CA GLU A 129 10.09 -19.61 5.74
C GLU A 129 11.27 -18.77 6.19
N ASP A 130 11.85 -19.12 7.33
CA ASP A 130 13.13 -18.56 7.75
C ASP A 130 14.23 -18.93 6.76
N ILE A 131 14.78 -17.97 6.06
CA ILE A 131 15.93 -18.18 5.19
C ILE A 131 17.15 -18.30 6.09
N GLY A 132 17.78 -19.47 6.10
CA GLY A 132 19.09 -19.63 6.74
C GLY A 132 20.11 -18.62 6.17
N LYS A 133 21.06 -18.19 7.00
CA LYS A 133 22.05 -17.18 6.60
C LYS A 133 22.75 -17.51 5.27
N ASP A 134 22.90 -18.80 4.98
CA ASP A 134 23.58 -19.29 3.77
C ASP A 134 22.77 -19.02 2.48
N ARG A 135 21.45 -18.87 2.58
CA ARG A 135 20.57 -18.61 1.41
C ARG A 135 20.27 -17.12 1.17
N VAL A 136 20.60 -16.24 2.11
CA VAL A 136 20.27 -14.78 2.00
C VAL A 136 20.82 -14.18 0.71
N LYS A 137 22.05 -14.54 0.33
CA LYS A 137 22.67 -14.02 -0.89
C LYS A 137 21.93 -14.49 -2.14
N GLU A 138 21.66 -15.78 -2.25
CA GLU A 138 20.93 -16.37 -3.37
C GLU A 138 19.54 -15.76 -3.51
N CYS A 139 18.76 -15.73 -2.42
CA CYS A 139 17.43 -15.11 -2.38
C CYS A 139 17.45 -13.64 -2.79
N THR A 140 18.50 -12.90 -2.36
CA THR A 140 18.67 -11.49 -2.75
C THR A 140 18.93 -11.36 -4.27
N GLU A 141 19.77 -12.20 -4.83
CA GLU A 141 20.08 -12.20 -6.27
C GLU A 141 18.84 -12.50 -7.11
N VAL A 142 18.05 -13.51 -6.71
CA VAL A 142 16.80 -13.86 -7.39
C VAL A 142 15.77 -12.71 -7.28
N ALA A 143 15.58 -12.14 -6.08
CA ALA A 143 14.66 -11.04 -5.88
C ALA A 143 15.06 -9.78 -6.67
N VAL A 144 16.36 -9.48 -6.73
CA VAL A 144 16.89 -8.34 -7.52
C VAL A 144 16.62 -8.54 -9.01
N ASP A 145 16.88 -9.73 -9.56
CA ASP A 145 16.60 -10.03 -10.99
C ASP A 145 15.10 -9.86 -11.29
N ALA A 146 14.24 -10.47 -10.47
CA ALA A 146 12.80 -10.37 -10.66
C ALA A 146 12.31 -8.91 -10.62
N LEU A 147 12.74 -8.14 -9.62
CA LEU A 147 12.38 -6.73 -9.48
C LEU A 147 12.90 -5.88 -10.64
N GLN A 148 14.09 -6.17 -11.17
CA GLN A 148 14.60 -5.48 -12.36
C GLN A 148 13.70 -5.71 -13.56
N ARG A 149 13.31 -6.96 -13.82
CA ARG A 149 12.42 -7.34 -14.93
C ARG A 149 11.03 -6.73 -14.80
N MET A 150 10.47 -6.68 -13.58
CA MET A 150 9.21 -6.03 -13.28
C MET A 150 9.31 -4.51 -13.51
N ALA A 151 10.35 -3.88 -12.96
CA ALA A 151 10.55 -2.43 -13.04
C ALA A 151 10.80 -1.95 -14.48
N ASP A 152 11.60 -2.69 -15.26
CA ASP A 152 11.83 -2.37 -16.66
C ASP A 152 10.53 -2.42 -17.48
N TYR A 153 9.68 -3.43 -17.21
CA TYR A 153 8.37 -3.50 -17.83
C TYR A 153 7.44 -2.36 -17.39
N ALA A 154 7.35 -2.12 -16.10
CA ALA A 154 6.53 -1.05 -15.55
C ALA A 154 6.93 0.33 -16.11
N LYS A 155 8.24 0.59 -16.22
CA LYS A 155 8.76 1.82 -16.84
C LYS A 155 8.31 1.99 -18.29
N SER A 156 8.24 0.90 -19.06
CA SER A 156 7.75 0.93 -20.45
C SER A 156 6.27 1.30 -20.57
N LYS A 157 5.51 1.14 -19.49
CA LYS A 157 4.08 1.45 -19.37
C LYS A 157 3.80 2.74 -18.60
N ASN A 158 4.86 3.47 -18.20
CA ASN A 158 4.76 4.67 -17.35
C ASN A 158 4.10 4.41 -15.99
N VAL A 159 4.34 3.23 -15.43
CA VAL A 159 3.91 2.79 -14.11
C VAL A 159 5.14 2.58 -13.23
N ASN A 160 5.03 2.86 -11.93
CA ASN A 160 6.08 2.61 -10.97
C ASN A 160 5.70 1.45 -10.04
N LEU A 161 6.70 0.84 -9.40
CA LEU A 161 6.49 -0.19 -8.40
C LEU A 161 6.70 0.39 -7.00
N VAL A 162 5.98 -0.12 -6.02
CA VAL A 162 6.24 0.11 -4.60
C VAL A 162 6.39 -1.22 -3.88
N LEU A 163 7.46 -1.34 -3.07
CA LEU A 163 7.71 -2.53 -2.28
C LEU A 163 7.06 -2.37 -0.91
N GLU A 164 6.22 -3.32 -0.54
CA GLU A 164 5.61 -3.35 0.77
C GLU A 164 6.50 -4.08 1.78
N ALA A 165 6.74 -3.41 2.90
CA ALA A 165 7.39 -3.99 4.06
C ALA A 165 6.35 -4.71 4.92
N THR A 166 6.36 -6.04 4.91
CA THR A 166 5.50 -6.87 5.75
C THR A 166 6.20 -7.30 7.04
N ASN A 167 5.44 -7.59 8.11
CA ASN A 167 6.02 -8.00 9.38
C ASN A 167 6.46 -9.49 9.39
N HIS A 168 7.41 -9.82 10.29
CA HIS A 168 7.98 -11.16 10.40
C HIS A 168 6.98 -12.22 10.91
N LEU A 169 5.89 -11.83 11.55
CA LEU A 169 4.86 -12.76 12.02
C LEU A 169 4.00 -13.28 10.86
N GLU A 170 3.91 -12.50 9.80
CA GLU A 170 3.19 -12.86 8.57
C GLU A 170 4.19 -13.34 7.51
N MET A 171 4.59 -12.48 6.60
CA MET A 171 5.37 -12.83 5.40
C MET A 171 6.76 -12.17 5.35
N GLY A 172 7.10 -11.33 6.32
CA GLY A 172 8.29 -10.46 6.29
C GLY A 172 9.57 -11.11 6.83
N LYS A 173 9.81 -12.38 6.59
CA LYS A 173 11.00 -13.06 7.14
C LYS A 173 12.30 -12.79 6.37
N PHE A 174 12.22 -12.09 5.26
CA PHE A 174 13.38 -11.74 4.43
C PHE A 174 13.64 -10.23 4.41
N ILE A 175 12.64 -9.45 4.00
CA ILE A 175 12.69 -8.00 3.90
C ILE A 175 11.48 -7.45 4.65
N ASN A 176 11.70 -6.75 5.76
CA ASN A 176 10.64 -6.32 6.67
C ASN A 176 10.80 -4.89 7.21
N THR A 177 11.93 -4.24 6.99
CA THR A 177 12.18 -2.87 7.45
C THR A 177 12.45 -1.92 6.27
N VAL A 178 12.20 -0.63 6.47
CA VAL A 178 12.59 0.44 5.53
C VAL A 178 14.06 0.32 5.14
N PHE A 179 14.94 0.05 6.11
CA PHE A 179 16.36 -0.13 5.85
C PHE A 179 16.65 -1.25 4.85
N ASN A 180 16.00 -2.41 5.03
CA ASN A 180 16.17 -3.56 4.13
C ASN A 180 15.59 -3.28 2.75
N HIS A 181 14.41 -2.63 2.66
CA HIS A 181 13.82 -2.23 1.38
C HIS A 181 14.71 -1.27 0.61
N LYS A 182 15.25 -0.25 1.27
CA LYS A 182 16.20 0.69 0.63
C LYS A 182 17.44 -0.02 0.08
N ARG A 183 17.97 -1.02 0.80
CA ARG A 183 19.09 -1.82 0.32
C ARG A 183 18.73 -2.65 -0.90
N LEU A 184 17.57 -3.33 -0.87
CA LEU A 184 17.09 -4.14 -1.99
C LEU A 184 16.87 -3.26 -3.22
N ILE A 185 16.16 -2.13 -3.08
CA ILE A 185 15.95 -1.16 -4.16
C ILE A 185 17.29 -0.70 -4.75
N LYS A 186 18.27 -0.37 -3.91
CA LYS A 186 19.61 0.05 -4.37
C LYS A 186 20.29 -1.03 -5.22
N TYR A 187 20.11 -2.31 -4.87
CA TYR A 187 20.69 -3.41 -5.64
C TYR A 187 20.05 -3.56 -7.02
N THR A 188 18.78 -3.21 -7.18
CA THR A 188 18.12 -3.25 -8.49
C THR A 188 18.67 -2.23 -9.47
N ARG A 189 19.24 -1.12 -9.00
CA ARG A 189 19.70 0.02 -9.83
C ARG A 189 18.59 0.55 -10.74
N ARG A 190 17.34 0.56 -10.25
CA ARG A 190 16.18 1.12 -10.95
C ARG A 190 15.67 2.33 -10.17
N ASP A 191 15.16 3.32 -10.90
CA ASP A 191 14.68 4.60 -10.39
C ASP A 191 13.16 4.67 -10.25
N ASN A 192 12.47 3.63 -10.69
CA ASN A 192 11.02 3.50 -10.67
C ASN A 192 10.52 2.43 -9.67
N ILE A 193 11.27 2.24 -8.59
CA ILE A 193 10.87 1.41 -7.45
C ILE A 193 10.92 2.27 -6.19
N GLY A 194 9.79 2.39 -5.51
CA GLY A 194 9.64 3.08 -4.23
C GLY A 194 9.29 2.14 -3.09
N ILE A 195 8.90 2.72 -1.96
CA ILE A 195 8.50 2.02 -0.74
C ILE A 195 7.02 2.30 -0.49
N GLN A 196 6.28 1.24 -0.17
CA GLN A 196 5.00 1.30 0.52
C GLN A 196 5.24 1.01 1.99
N LEU A 197 4.81 1.91 2.86
CA LEU A 197 4.90 1.74 4.30
C LEU A 197 3.49 1.45 4.86
N ASP A 198 3.31 0.25 5.37
CA ASP A 198 2.10 -0.13 6.11
C ASP A 198 2.34 0.06 7.61
N TRP A 199 1.45 0.80 8.27
CA TRP A 199 1.59 1.14 9.69
C TRP A 199 1.40 -0.04 10.63
N PHE A 200 0.58 -1.03 10.25
CA PHE A 200 0.47 -2.27 11.02
C PHE A 200 1.80 -3.02 11.03
N HIS A 201 2.41 -3.19 9.85
CA HIS A 201 3.69 -3.88 9.73
C HIS A 201 4.84 -3.10 10.36
N ALA A 202 4.92 -1.80 10.11
CA ALA A 202 5.97 -0.94 10.68
C ALA A 202 5.95 -0.90 12.21
N ASN A 203 4.77 -1.02 12.81
CA ASN A 203 4.63 -1.06 14.27
C ASN A 203 5.27 -2.31 14.91
N PHE A 204 5.46 -3.39 14.15
CA PHE A 204 6.16 -4.60 14.60
C PHE A 204 7.65 -4.58 14.30
N GLU A 205 8.07 -3.94 13.21
CA GLU A 205 9.41 -4.12 12.65
C GLU A 205 10.34 -2.94 12.87
N GLU A 206 9.80 -1.73 12.94
CA GLU A 206 10.59 -0.53 13.06
C GLU A 206 10.83 -0.16 14.54
N LEU A 207 12.06 0.17 14.89
CA LEU A 207 12.39 0.66 16.24
C LEU A 207 11.61 1.93 16.58
N ASN A 208 11.42 2.78 15.60
CA ASN A 208 10.58 3.97 15.67
C ASN A 208 9.82 4.13 14.34
N PRO A 209 8.54 3.71 14.28
CA PRO A 209 7.77 3.80 13.05
C PRO A 209 7.64 5.22 12.49
N TYR A 210 7.69 6.24 13.34
CA TYR A 210 7.59 7.64 12.89
C TYR A 210 8.87 8.12 12.22
N GLU A 211 10.04 7.64 12.67
CA GLU A 211 11.31 7.91 12.02
C GLU A 211 11.42 7.15 10.69
N ALA A 212 10.78 5.98 10.59
CA ALA A 212 10.75 5.21 9.34
C ALA A 212 10.15 6.01 8.17
N VAL A 213 9.18 6.91 8.42
CA VAL A 213 8.67 7.84 7.39
C VAL A 213 9.77 8.75 6.87
N MET A 214 10.57 9.32 7.77
CA MET A 214 11.68 10.21 7.41
C MET A 214 12.77 9.43 6.66
N ASP A 215 13.07 8.22 7.12
CA ASP A 215 14.07 7.34 6.52
C ASP A 215 13.64 6.82 5.14
N ALA A 216 12.36 6.54 4.95
CA ALA A 216 11.85 6.10 3.66
C ALA A 216 11.89 7.21 2.59
N HIS A 217 11.81 8.48 3.00
CA HIS A 217 11.91 9.61 2.06
C HIS A 217 13.30 9.67 1.38
N PRO A 218 13.41 9.95 0.05
CA PRO A 218 12.34 10.30 -0.90
C PRO A 218 11.69 9.09 -1.61
N LEU A 219 11.96 7.85 -1.19
CA LEU A 219 11.44 6.64 -1.82
C LEU A 219 10.03 6.26 -1.32
N LEU A 220 9.47 6.96 -0.32
CA LEU A 220 8.13 6.72 0.18
C LEU A 220 7.08 7.24 -0.82
N TRP A 221 6.44 6.35 -1.57
CA TRP A 221 5.50 6.72 -2.63
C TRP A 221 4.07 6.29 -2.33
N HIS A 222 3.89 5.32 -1.42
CA HIS A 222 2.58 4.83 -0.98
C HIS A 222 2.56 4.49 0.51
N MET A 223 1.39 4.53 1.13
CA MET A 223 1.22 4.14 2.52
C MET A 223 -0.12 3.44 2.75
N HIS A 224 -0.08 2.38 3.56
CA HIS A 224 -1.26 1.78 4.15
C HIS A 224 -1.46 2.23 5.59
N PHE A 225 -2.66 2.70 5.86
CA PHE A 225 -3.08 3.15 7.18
C PHE A 225 -3.94 2.05 7.81
N ARG A 226 -3.27 1.18 8.54
CA ARG A 226 -3.86 0.15 9.41
C ARG A 226 -3.45 0.45 10.83
N ASP A 227 -4.34 0.22 11.79
CA ASP A 227 -3.97 0.39 13.20
C ASP A 227 -3.13 -0.79 13.71
N SER A 228 -2.57 -0.68 14.90
CA SER A 228 -1.68 -1.69 15.52
C SER A 228 -2.30 -3.08 15.69
N ASN A 229 -3.59 -3.18 15.57
CA ASN A 229 -4.38 -4.43 15.64
C ASN A 229 -4.98 -4.81 14.28
N SER A 230 -4.45 -4.26 13.18
CA SER A 230 -4.94 -4.46 11.81
C SER A 230 -6.34 -3.90 11.52
N LEU A 231 -6.96 -3.20 12.48
CA LEU A 231 -8.27 -2.54 12.27
C LEU A 231 -8.11 -1.17 11.62
N THR A 232 -9.24 -0.53 11.37
CA THR A 232 -9.28 0.83 10.82
C THR A 232 -8.60 1.84 11.76
N PRO A 233 -7.96 2.90 11.25
CA PRO A 233 -7.35 3.94 12.07
C PRO A 233 -8.27 4.47 13.18
N GLY A 234 -7.75 4.51 14.41
CA GLY A 234 -8.46 4.94 15.61
C GLY A 234 -9.01 3.80 16.47
N TYR A 235 -8.84 2.54 16.06
CA TYR A 235 -9.28 1.36 16.83
C TYR A 235 -8.14 0.65 17.56
N GLY A 236 -6.90 1.11 17.40
CA GLY A 236 -5.70 0.55 18.03
C GLY A 236 -4.86 1.60 18.74
N ASN A 237 -3.54 1.44 18.71
CA ASN A 237 -2.59 2.23 19.49
C ASN A 237 -1.66 3.10 18.62
N VAL A 238 -1.81 3.14 17.30
CA VAL A 238 -0.97 3.99 16.45
C VAL A 238 -1.30 5.47 16.70
N ASP A 239 -0.30 6.27 17.03
CA ASP A 239 -0.46 7.73 17.10
C ASP A 239 -0.53 8.34 15.69
N PHE A 240 -1.69 8.22 15.03
CA PHE A 240 -1.89 8.78 13.69
C PHE A 240 -1.70 10.29 13.63
N LYS A 241 -1.78 11.02 14.73
CA LYS A 241 -1.45 12.44 14.74
C LYS A 241 0.06 12.64 14.52
N ALA A 242 0.90 11.85 15.19
CA ALA A 242 2.35 11.88 14.95
C ALA A 242 2.69 11.40 13.52
N VAL A 243 2.00 10.37 13.02
CA VAL A 243 2.10 9.90 11.63
C VAL A 243 1.85 11.05 10.66
N LEU A 244 0.69 11.69 10.73
CA LEU A 244 0.30 12.77 9.82
C LEU A 244 1.27 13.95 9.89
N ARG A 245 1.80 14.24 11.09
CA ARG A 245 2.83 15.28 11.25
C ARG A 245 4.13 14.92 10.51
N ALA A 246 4.60 13.67 10.63
CA ALA A 246 5.80 13.19 9.92
C ALA A 246 5.59 13.25 8.40
N VAL A 247 4.45 12.74 7.92
CA VAL A 247 4.04 12.75 6.52
C VAL A 247 4.01 14.17 5.93
N LYS A 248 3.41 15.12 6.65
CA LYS A 248 3.37 16.53 6.20
C LYS A 248 4.75 17.20 6.23
N LYS A 249 5.60 16.85 7.21
CA LYS A 249 6.98 17.40 7.29
C LYS A 249 7.85 17.02 6.11
N ILE A 250 7.70 15.82 5.56
CA ILE A 250 8.45 15.39 4.37
C ILE A 250 7.84 15.91 3.06
N GLY A 251 6.71 16.61 3.12
CA GLY A 251 6.02 17.10 1.93
C GLY A 251 5.41 15.97 1.09
N TYR A 252 4.97 14.88 1.73
CA TYR A 252 4.38 13.75 1.04
C TYR A 252 3.16 14.16 0.21
N ASN A 253 3.08 13.67 -1.02
CA ASN A 253 2.02 13.98 -1.97
C ASN A 253 1.35 12.74 -2.60
N GLY A 254 1.75 11.54 -2.16
CA GLY A 254 1.13 10.28 -2.54
C GLY A 254 -0.22 10.07 -1.86
N TYR A 255 -0.73 8.86 -1.94
CA TYR A 255 -1.97 8.46 -1.29
C TYR A 255 -1.72 7.77 0.05
N CYS A 256 -2.60 8.04 1.02
CA CYS A 256 -2.69 7.35 2.29
C CYS A 256 -3.91 6.41 2.19
N THR A 257 -3.69 5.14 1.90
CA THR A 257 -4.76 4.16 1.73
C THR A 257 -5.16 3.58 3.08
N ILE A 258 -6.43 3.66 3.44
CA ILE A 258 -6.95 2.92 4.59
C ILE A 258 -7.16 1.47 4.17
N GLU A 259 -6.53 0.58 4.92
CA GLU A 259 -6.72 -0.86 4.87
C GLU A 259 -7.13 -1.36 6.25
N SER A 260 -8.01 -2.33 6.34
CA SER A 260 -8.35 -2.98 7.61
C SER A 260 -8.83 -4.41 7.40
N ALA A 261 -8.40 -5.28 8.28
CA ALA A 261 -8.82 -6.68 8.36
C ALA A 261 -8.63 -7.20 9.79
N PRO A 262 -9.68 -7.70 10.46
CA PRO A 262 -11.08 -7.77 10.00
C PRO A 262 -11.79 -6.41 10.00
N MET A 263 -12.95 -6.32 9.35
CA MET A 263 -13.79 -5.14 9.27
C MET A 263 -14.75 -5.09 10.46
N ILE A 264 -14.38 -4.33 11.48
CA ILE A 264 -15.14 -4.22 12.74
C ILE A 264 -15.61 -2.77 12.93
N PRO A 265 -16.89 -2.54 13.29
CA PRO A 265 -17.98 -3.53 13.48
C PRO A 265 -18.53 -4.08 12.15
N ASP A 266 -18.34 -3.36 11.06
CA ASP A 266 -18.67 -3.70 9.68
C ASP A 266 -17.85 -2.82 8.73
N SER A 267 -17.74 -3.22 7.46
CA SER A 267 -16.92 -2.54 6.46
C SER A 267 -17.36 -1.10 6.17
N ASP A 268 -18.67 -0.82 6.20
CA ASP A 268 -19.21 0.52 5.95
C ASP A 268 -18.81 1.50 7.07
N THR A 269 -19.01 1.07 8.31
CA THR A 269 -18.61 1.85 9.50
C THR A 269 -17.10 2.04 9.55
N ALA A 270 -16.32 0.99 9.29
CA ALA A 270 -14.87 1.07 9.26
C ALA A 270 -14.38 2.11 8.24
N ALA A 271 -14.91 2.09 7.02
CA ALA A 271 -14.56 3.04 5.98
C ALA A 271 -14.90 4.48 6.37
N ARG A 272 -16.12 4.71 6.91
CA ARG A 272 -16.56 6.04 7.29
C ARG A 272 -15.78 6.60 8.49
N VAL A 273 -15.66 5.82 9.56
CA VAL A 273 -15.00 6.27 10.80
C VAL A 273 -13.52 6.51 10.57
N GLY A 274 -12.83 5.66 9.80
CA GLY A 274 -11.42 5.81 9.52
C GLY A 274 -11.09 7.13 8.83
N ILE A 275 -11.82 7.50 7.79
CA ILE A 275 -11.58 8.78 7.09
C ILE A 275 -11.97 9.99 7.96
N GLU A 276 -13.11 9.93 8.68
CA GLU A 276 -13.52 11.01 9.60
C GLU A 276 -12.45 11.27 10.67
N TYR A 277 -11.94 10.20 11.29
CA TYR A 277 -10.88 10.28 12.29
C TYR A 277 -9.60 10.91 11.72
N LEU A 278 -9.12 10.43 10.58
CA LEU A 278 -7.90 10.96 9.96
C LEU A 278 -8.05 12.41 9.50
N ARG A 279 -9.21 12.83 8.99
CA ARG A 279 -9.48 14.23 8.60
C ARG A 279 -9.51 15.17 9.81
N ILE A 280 -10.05 14.73 10.95
CA ILE A 280 -10.00 15.49 12.20
C ILE A 280 -8.54 15.67 12.64
N LEU A 281 -7.76 14.59 12.68
CA LEU A 281 -6.35 14.66 13.04
C LEU A 281 -5.55 15.52 12.06
N GLU A 282 -5.81 15.43 10.77
CA GLU A 282 -5.18 16.26 9.75
C GLU A 282 -5.40 17.74 10.04
N SER A 283 -6.64 18.14 10.35
CA SER A 283 -6.96 19.54 10.69
C SER A 283 -6.23 20.04 11.93
N ILE A 284 -6.07 19.17 12.95
CA ILE A 284 -5.30 19.49 14.16
C ILE A 284 -3.81 19.66 13.82
N VAL A 285 -3.25 18.76 13.01
CA VAL A 285 -1.84 18.86 12.61
C VAL A 285 -1.59 20.10 11.76
N ASP A 286 -2.49 20.44 10.84
CA ASP A 286 -2.39 21.63 10.00
C ASP A 286 -2.38 22.91 10.85
N TYR A 287 -3.27 23.00 11.83
CA TYR A 287 -3.26 24.09 12.79
C TYR A 287 -1.93 24.16 13.56
N GLN A 288 -1.43 23.01 14.06
CA GLN A 288 -0.16 22.95 14.81
C GLN A 288 1.08 23.31 13.96
N LEU A 289 1.02 23.10 12.66
CA LEU A 289 2.09 23.46 11.72
C LEU A 289 1.92 24.85 11.12
N SER A 290 0.80 25.51 11.36
CA SER A 290 0.52 26.86 10.86
C SER A 290 1.34 27.93 11.60
N PRO A 291 1.63 29.08 10.95
CA PRO A 291 2.24 30.24 11.61
C PRO A 291 1.40 30.82 12.74
N GLU A 292 0.10 30.56 12.74
CA GLU A 292 -0.87 31.03 13.74
C GLU A 292 -0.81 30.23 15.04
N PHE A 293 -0.25 28.99 14.97
CA PHE A 293 -0.07 28.21 16.18
C PHE A 293 0.89 28.94 17.11
N PRO A 294 0.46 29.29 18.34
CA PRO A 294 1.35 29.99 19.25
C PRO A 294 2.60 29.12 19.47
N ASN A 295 3.75 29.56 18.99
CA ASN A 295 5.06 29.02 19.36
C ASN A 295 5.32 29.20 20.88
N GLY A 296 4.30 28.97 21.65
CA GLY A 296 4.02 29.49 22.93
C GLY A 296 4.57 28.72 24.09
N TYR A 297 5.56 27.93 23.91
CA TYR A 297 6.41 27.48 25.02
C TYR A 297 7.86 27.27 24.54
N ALA A 298 8.38 28.15 23.69
CA ALA A 298 9.77 28.47 23.82
C ALA A 298 9.92 29.05 25.24
N LEU A 299 10.31 28.22 26.17
CA LEU A 299 10.85 28.70 27.44
C LEU A 299 11.85 29.79 27.07
N LYS A 300 11.46 31.05 27.30
CA LYS A 300 12.43 32.12 27.38
C LYS A 300 13.24 31.80 28.63
N MET A 301 14.33 31.02 28.43
CA MET A 301 15.41 31.00 29.39
C MET A 301 16.23 32.28 29.25
#